data_fd9c9253183c1c1065dbb15128d8cfd5
#
_entry.id   fd9c9253183c1c1065dbb15128d8cfd5
#
_cell.length_a   1.000
_cell.length_b   1.000
_cell.length_c   1.000
_cell.angle_alpha   90.00
_cell.angle_beta   90.00
_cell.angle_gamma   90.00
#
_symmetry.space_group_name_H-M   'P 1'
#
loop_
_entity.id
_entity.type
_entity.pdbx_description
1 polymer ?
#
loop_
_entity_poly.entity_id
_entity_poly.type
_entity_poly.pdbx_seq_one_letter_code
_entity_poly.pdbx_strand_id
1 'polypeptide(L)'
;MAAGSSRRFDGNKLLEPFRGKPLLRWVVEAALRSRLASVNVILGHQHGSIRNALADLDSDGRLTFSTNERHENGQSESIIAGLSAVSADCAGAMFLVGDQPLLEADAIDRLISAFEASPTSICYPWCEGQRRNPVIFARRFFADLRQLRGDVGGSVVIADHSEAVVPVAFDDPKPFCDVDRRADIDLLLSHDMDAGAGGPSAAMTLIGALGLETSRVISLCGSGGKTSLMAALVREFAARRGERILATTTTKMGTDEVDGPWHACCATDAPGLLAAAQKQTSAILAYSAVDTQRGRLLGL
;
A
#
# COMPACT_ATOMS: atom_id res chain seq x y z
N MET A 1 10.62 -6.17 -4.29
CA MET A 1 10.32 -7.63 -4.29
C MET A 1 9.42 -7.97 -5.47
N ALA A 2 9.79 -8.95 -6.29
CA ALA A 2 9.14 -9.30 -7.55
C ALA A 2 8.81 -10.81 -7.64
N ALA A 3 8.66 -11.48 -6.50
CA ALA A 3 8.52 -12.93 -6.41
C ALA A 3 7.06 -13.42 -6.23
N GLY A 4 6.07 -12.52 -6.21
CA GLY A 4 4.66 -12.86 -6.00
C GLY A 4 4.02 -13.59 -7.19
N SER A 5 3.19 -14.61 -6.92
CA SER A 5 2.35 -15.27 -7.92
C SER A 5 1.06 -14.45 -8.11
N SER A 6 0.96 -13.66 -9.16
CA SER A 6 -0.15 -12.76 -9.50
C SER A 6 -1.49 -13.49 -9.75
N ARG A 7 -2.02 -14.22 -8.76
CA ARG A 7 -3.21 -15.11 -8.88
C ARG A 7 -4.49 -14.42 -9.38
N ARG A 8 -4.52 -13.07 -9.34
CA ARG A 8 -5.69 -12.26 -9.76
C ARG A 8 -5.50 -11.59 -11.13
N PHE A 9 -4.34 -11.80 -11.75
CA PHE A 9 -4.01 -11.33 -13.10
C PHE A 9 -3.90 -12.54 -14.03
N ASP A 10 -4.42 -12.42 -15.25
CA ASP A 10 -4.19 -13.42 -16.32
C ASP A 10 -2.75 -13.26 -16.84
N GLY A 11 -1.76 -13.61 -16.03
CA GLY A 11 -0.35 -13.44 -16.34
C GLY A 11 0.47 -12.86 -15.19
N ASN A 12 1.66 -12.33 -15.52
CA ASN A 12 2.53 -11.70 -14.54
C ASN A 12 2.22 -10.20 -14.43
N LYS A 13 1.55 -9.80 -13.33
CA LYS A 13 1.23 -8.40 -13.02
C LYS A 13 2.40 -7.44 -13.22
N LEU A 14 3.60 -7.85 -12.83
CA LEU A 14 4.79 -7.00 -12.88
C LEU A 14 5.30 -6.71 -14.29
N LEU A 15 4.87 -7.52 -15.26
CA LEU A 15 5.17 -7.35 -16.69
C LEU A 15 4.06 -6.62 -17.45
N GLU A 16 2.91 -6.33 -16.82
CA GLU A 16 1.84 -5.57 -17.44
C GLU A 16 2.33 -4.18 -17.86
N PRO A 17 1.95 -3.72 -19.06
CA PRO A 17 2.39 -2.43 -19.55
C PRO A 17 1.68 -1.28 -18.83
N PHE A 18 2.45 -0.35 -18.32
CA PHE A 18 2.03 0.93 -17.77
C PHE A 18 2.85 2.04 -18.43
N ARG A 19 2.22 3.00 -19.10
CA ARG A 19 2.91 4.06 -19.85
C ARG A 19 4.01 3.53 -20.78
N GLY A 20 3.74 2.44 -21.49
CA GLY A 20 4.64 1.82 -22.46
C GLY A 20 5.80 0.99 -21.89
N LYS A 21 5.88 0.79 -20.59
CA LYS A 21 6.91 -0.04 -19.93
C LYS A 21 6.25 -1.01 -18.92
N PRO A 22 6.87 -2.16 -18.60
CA PRO A 22 6.43 -3.03 -17.52
C PRO A 22 6.31 -2.30 -16.18
N LEU A 23 5.30 -2.61 -15.35
CA LEU A 23 5.09 -2.02 -14.02
C LEU A 23 6.38 -2.05 -13.18
N LEU A 24 7.02 -3.21 -13.07
CA LEU A 24 8.24 -3.38 -12.28
C LEU A 24 9.38 -2.47 -12.75
N ARG A 25 9.47 -2.21 -14.07
CA ARG A 25 10.53 -1.38 -14.63
C ARG A 25 10.52 0.03 -14.07
N TRP A 26 9.34 0.61 -13.84
CA TRP A 26 9.21 1.95 -13.24
C TRP A 26 9.82 1.99 -11.84
N VAL A 27 9.53 0.99 -11.02
CA VAL A 27 10.08 0.89 -9.66
C VAL A 27 11.60 0.72 -9.68
N VAL A 28 12.12 -0.15 -10.56
CA VAL A 28 13.57 -0.38 -10.67
C VAL A 28 14.29 0.86 -11.20
N GLU A 29 13.74 1.55 -12.20
CA GLU A 29 14.28 2.82 -12.70
C GLU A 29 14.29 3.91 -11.62
N ALA A 30 13.24 4.02 -10.80
CA ALA A 30 13.20 4.96 -9.68
C ALA A 30 14.27 4.62 -8.64
N ALA A 31 14.41 3.35 -8.29
CA ALA A 31 15.44 2.86 -7.37
C ALA A 31 16.87 3.14 -7.87
N LEU A 32 17.12 2.91 -9.16
CA LEU A 32 18.44 3.18 -9.78
C LEU A 32 18.75 4.68 -9.89
N ARG A 33 17.75 5.54 -10.05
CA ARG A 33 17.92 7.00 -10.04
C ARG A 33 18.11 7.58 -8.64
N SER A 34 17.76 6.84 -7.60
CA SER A 34 17.91 7.29 -6.21
C SER A 34 19.31 7.08 -5.65
N ARG A 35 19.54 7.53 -4.42
CA ARG A 35 20.80 7.37 -3.65
C ARG A 35 21.03 5.96 -3.08
N LEU A 36 20.22 4.96 -3.44
CA LEU A 36 20.47 3.58 -3.04
C LEU A 36 21.84 3.11 -3.56
N ALA A 37 22.66 2.53 -2.71
CA ALA A 37 23.99 2.05 -3.07
C ALA A 37 23.95 0.86 -4.05
N SER A 38 22.92 0.00 -3.92
CA SER A 38 22.68 -1.14 -4.80
C SER A 38 21.20 -1.47 -4.87
N VAL A 39 20.77 -2.09 -5.95
CA VAL A 39 19.40 -2.57 -6.16
C VAL A 39 19.44 -4.05 -6.48
N ASN A 40 18.78 -4.86 -5.66
CA ASN A 40 18.66 -6.30 -5.91
C ASN A 40 17.20 -6.66 -6.18
N VAL A 41 16.92 -7.20 -7.35
CA VAL A 41 15.59 -7.67 -7.75
C VAL A 41 15.44 -9.13 -7.34
N ILE A 42 14.55 -9.39 -6.39
CA ILE A 42 14.26 -10.74 -5.92
C ILE A 42 13.21 -11.35 -6.85
N LEU A 43 13.63 -12.33 -7.61
CA LEU A 43 12.85 -13.03 -8.61
C LEU A 43 12.21 -14.30 -8.02
N GLY A 44 10.98 -14.59 -8.43
CA GLY A 44 10.30 -15.84 -8.13
C GLY A 44 9.75 -16.48 -9.41
N HIS A 45 8.42 -16.55 -9.51
CA HIS A 45 7.74 -17.05 -10.70
C HIS A 45 8.11 -16.24 -11.96
N GLN A 46 8.35 -16.92 -13.09
CA GLN A 46 8.70 -16.29 -14.38
C GLN A 46 9.97 -15.41 -14.35
N HIS A 47 10.96 -15.81 -13.56
CA HIS A 47 12.22 -15.05 -13.38
C HIS A 47 12.92 -14.67 -14.70
N GLY A 48 12.86 -15.52 -15.72
CA GLY A 48 13.48 -15.25 -17.04
C GLY A 48 12.85 -14.06 -17.75
N SER A 49 11.53 -13.97 -17.79
CA SER A 49 10.81 -12.86 -18.42
C SER A 49 11.06 -11.53 -17.72
N ILE A 50 11.09 -11.54 -16.38
CA ILE A 50 11.39 -10.32 -15.59
C ILE A 50 12.83 -9.87 -15.82
N ARG A 51 13.80 -10.80 -15.80
CA ARG A 51 15.20 -10.47 -16.06
C ARG A 51 15.38 -9.84 -17.45
N ASN A 52 14.74 -10.42 -18.48
CA ASN A 52 14.81 -9.88 -19.84
C ASN A 52 14.19 -8.47 -19.94
N ALA A 53 13.09 -8.20 -19.24
CA ALA A 53 12.44 -6.89 -19.24
C ALA A 53 13.26 -5.77 -18.56
N LEU A 54 14.30 -6.14 -17.79
CA LEU A 54 15.17 -5.22 -17.05
C LEU A 54 16.65 -5.28 -17.50
N ALA A 55 16.97 -6.08 -18.50
CA ALA A 55 18.35 -6.41 -18.87
C ALA A 55 19.18 -5.20 -19.31
N ASP A 56 18.54 -4.16 -19.85
CA ASP A 56 19.17 -2.92 -20.33
C ASP A 56 19.34 -1.86 -19.23
N LEU A 57 18.88 -2.11 -18.01
CA LEU A 57 18.93 -1.12 -16.91
C LEU A 57 20.24 -1.13 -16.13
N ASP A 58 21.06 -2.16 -16.28
CA ASP A 58 22.31 -2.28 -15.53
C ASP A 58 23.47 -1.55 -16.23
N SER A 59 23.40 -0.23 -16.23
CA SER A 59 24.42 0.62 -16.86
C SER A 59 25.61 0.94 -15.94
N ASP A 60 25.45 0.82 -14.63
CA ASP A 60 26.44 1.24 -13.62
C ASP A 60 26.81 0.12 -12.61
N GLY A 61 26.39 -1.11 -12.87
CA GLY A 61 26.72 -2.28 -12.03
C GLY A 61 26.01 -2.31 -10.68
N ARG A 62 25.03 -1.43 -10.44
CA ARG A 62 24.26 -1.42 -9.20
C ARG A 62 23.08 -2.38 -9.18
N LEU A 63 22.65 -2.86 -10.35
CA LEU A 63 21.50 -3.77 -10.47
C LEU A 63 21.95 -5.22 -10.39
N THR A 64 21.38 -5.96 -9.46
CA THR A 64 21.63 -7.41 -9.32
C THR A 64 20.31 -8.16 -9.25
N PHE A 65 20.36 -9.47 -9.49
CA PHE A 65 19.20 -10.34 -9.47
C PHE A 65 19.46 -11.55 -8.58
N SER A 66 18.54 -11.85 -7.68
CA SER A 66 18.56 -13.06 -6.85
C SER A 66 17.27 -13.84 -7.07
N THR A 67 17.36 -15.15 -7.26
CA THR A 67 16.20 -16.01 -7.41
C THR A 67 15.78 -16.56 -6.05
N ASN A 68 14.51 -16.40 -5.70
CA ASN A 68 13.88 -17.05 -4.57
C ASN A 68 13.18 -18.34 -5.05
N GLU A 69 13.84 -19.47 -4.91
CA GLU A 69 13.28 -20.78 -5.29
C GLU A 69 12.10 -21.19 -4.41
N ARG A 70 11.96 -20.60 -3.22
CA ARG A 70 10.91 -20.89 -2.24
C ARG A 70 9.79 -19.85 -2.25
N HIS A 71 9.62 -19.11 -3.34
CA HIS A 71 8.65 -18.03 -3.44
C HIS A 71 7.20 -18.46 -3.16
N GLU A 72 6.87 -19.73 -3.30
CA GLU A 72 5.55 -20.29 -2.98
C GLU A 72 5.29 -20.42 -1.47
N ASN A 73 6.35 -20.42 -0.65
CA ASN A 73 6.25 -20.58 0.79
C ASN A 73 5.87 -19.25 1.52
N GLY A 74 5.60 -18.20 0.75
CA GLY A 74 5.11 -16.92 1.28
C GLY A 74 6.12 -15.77 1.20
N GLN A 75 5.68 -14.60 1.64
CA GLN A 75 6.42 -13.35 1.53
C GLN A 75 7.75 -13.35 2.31
N SER A 76 7.81 -14.05 3.43
CA SER A 76 9.02 -14.15 4.27
C SER A 76 10.24 -14.66 3.53
N GLU A 77 10.07 -15.64 2.62
CA GLU A 77 11.17 -16.20 1.83
C GLU A 77 11.78 -15.15 0.88
N SER A 78 10.98 -14.23 0.36
CA SER A 78 11.49 -13.13 -0.47
C SER A 78 12.26 -12.10 0.34
N ILE A 79 11.85 -11.83 1.58
CA ILE A 79 12.58 -10.96 2.52
C ILE A 79 13.94 -11.61 2.85
N ILE A 80 13.95 -12.89 3.20
CA ILE A 80 15.18 -13.63 3.54
C ILE A 80 16.15 -13.68 2.35
N ALA A 81 15.64 -13.95 1.13
CA ALA A 81 16.45 -13.94 -0.09
C ALA A 81 17.05 -12.54 -0.33
N GLY A 82 16.26 -11.47 -0.15
CA GLY A 82 16.73 -10.09 -0.25
C GLY A 82 17.84 -9.77 0.73
N LEU A 83 17.68 -10.14 1.99
CA LEU A 83 18.68 -9.92 3.03
C LEU A 83 19.99 -10.69 2.81
N SER A 84 19.92 -11.81 2.10
CA SER A 84 21.13 -12.59 1.77
C SER A 84 22.03 -11.91 0.73
N ALA A 85 21.46 -10.99 -0.05
CA ALA A 85 22.16 -10.22 -1.07
C ALA A 85 22.68 -8.86 -0.55
N VAL A 86 22.31 -8.46 0.68
CA VAL A 86 22.74 -7.17 1.25
C VAL A 86 24.20 -7.28 1.71
N SER A 87 25.06 -6.37 1.21
CA SER A 87 26.47 -6.28 1.61
C SER A 87 26.62 -6.11 3.13
N ALA A 88 27.73 -6.64 3.66
CA ALA A 88 28.09 -6.51 5.08
C ALA A 88 28.22 -5.04 5.51
N ASP A 89 28.60 -4.16 4.63
CA ASP A 89 28.84 -2.74 4.91
C ASP A 89 27.57 -1.88 4.88
N CYS A 90 26.43 -2.41 4.41
CA CYS A 90 25.20 -1.66 4.37
C CYS A 90 24.63 -1.44 5.79
N ALA A 91 24.26 -0.21 6.13
CA ALA A 91 23.63 0.14 7.41
C ALA A 91 22.19 -0.39 7.53
N GLY A 92 21.51 -0.58 6.41
CA GLY A 92 20.13 -1.05 6.35
C GLY A 92 19.73 -1.54 4.98
N ALA A 93 18.50 -2.01 4.84
CA ALA A 93 17.90 -2.44 3.59
C ALA A 93 16.50 -1.83 3.41
N MET A 94 16.24 -1.30 2.23
CA MET A 94 14.92 -0.83 1.82
C MET A 94 14.20 -1.94 1.04
N PHE A 95 12.98 -2.26 1.46
CA PHE A 95 12.14 -3.24 0.79
C PHE A 95 11.10 -2.52 -0.06
N LEU A 96 11.34 -2.47 -1.37
CA LEU A 96 10.41 -1.95 -2.35
C LEU A 96 9.49 -3.08 -2.85
N VAL A 97 8.23 -2.74 -3.12
CA VAL A 97 7.28 -3.62 -3.80
C VAL A 97 7.28 -3.30 -5.30
N GLY A 98 7.13 -4.32 -6.14
CA GLY A 98 7.31 -4.17 -7.59
C GLY A 98 6.09 -3.60 -8.33
N ASP A 99 5.01 -3.33 -7.63
CA ASP A 99 3.70 -2.95 -8.13
C ASP A 99 3.29 -1.50 -7.79
N GLN A 100 4.28 -0.65 -7.44
CA GLN A 100 4.11 0.80 -7.22
C GLN A 100 4.74 1.61 -8.36
N PRO A 101 4.14 1.65 -9.57
CA PRO A 101 4.78 2.25 -10.75
C PRO A 101 4.93 3.78 -10.68
N LEU A 102 4.27 4.43 -9.74
CA LEU A 102 4.37 5.88 -9.52
C LEU A 102 5.39 6.26 -8.44
N LEU A 103 6.11 5.28 -7.87
CA LEU A 103 7.18 5.57 -6.91
C LEU A 103 8.32 6.32 -7.62
N GLU A 104 8.72 7.45 -7.05
CA GLU A 104 9.76 8.31 -7.59
C GLU A 104 11.05 8.26 -6.77
N ALA A 105 12.18 8.59 -7.41
CA ALA A 105 13.49 8.62 -6.76
C ALA A 105 13.52 9.57 -5.56
N ASP A 106 12.87 10.74 -5.65
CA ASP A 106 12.81 11.73 -4.56
C ASP A 106 12.12 11.18 -3.31
N ALA A 107 11.08 10.36 -3.47
CA ALA A 107 10.43 9.72 -2.33
C ALA A 107 11.35 8.70 -1.63
N ILE A 108 12.11 7.94 -2.44
CA ILE A 108 13.15 7.02 -1.94
C ILE A 108 14.23 7.79 -1.19
N ASP A 109 14.72 8.89 -1.77
CA ASP A 109 15.77 9.72 -1.18
C ASP A 109 15.37 10.42 0.10
N ARG A 110 14.10 10.82 0.23
CA ARG A 110 13.55 11.36 1.49
C ARG A 110 13.56 10.30 2.59
N LEU A 111 13.21 9.05 2.27
CA LEU A 111 13.28 7.94 3.23
C LEU A 111 14.73 7.63 3.61
N ILE A 112 15.66 7.67 2.65
CA ILE A 112 17.09 7.49 2.91
C ILE A 112 17.59 8.59 3.86
N SER A 113 17.22 9.85 3.61
CA SER A 113 17.63 10.97 4.46
C SER A 113 17.11 10.84 5.90
N ALA A 114 15.86 10.39 6.08
CA ALA A 114 15.30 10.12 7.40
C ALA A 114 16.03 8.96 8.10
N PHE A 115 16.39 7.92 7.36
CA PHE A 115 17.16 6.79 7.87
C PHE A 115 18.60 7.20 8.25
N GLU A 116 19.25 8.03 7.45
CA GLU A 116 20.60 8.56 7.75
C GLU A 116 20.62 9.40 9.02
N ALA A 117 19.53 10.12 9.30
CA ALA A 117 19.37 10.87 10.57
C ALA A 117 19.12 9.94 11.78
N SER A 118 18.65 8.70 11.55
CA SER A 118 18.36 7.71 12.58
C SER A 118 18.74 6.29 12.12
N PRO A 119 20.03 5.96 11.99
CA PRO A 119 20.48 4.75 11.27
C PRO A 119 20.23 3.42 12.00
N THR A 120 19.59 3.47 13.15
CA THR A 120 19.15 2.30 13.92
C THR A 120 17.63 2.10 13.90
N SER A 121 16.91 2.85 13.05
CA SER A 121 15.46 2.89 13.02
C SER A 121 14.83 1.99 11.93
N ILE A 122 13.50 1.96 11.93
CA ILE A 122 12.67 1.48 10.83
C ILE A 122 11.97 2.70 10.24
N CYS A 123 12.22 3.00 8.95
CA CYS A 123 11.62 4.15 8.30
C CYS A 123 10.61 3.72 7.24
N TYR A 124 9.47 4.40 7.16
CA TYR A 124 8.46 4.17 6.14
C TYR A 124 7.68 5.45 5.81
N PRO A 125 7.05 5.53 4.62
CA PRO A 125 6.15 6.62 4.30
C PRO A 125 4.91 6.59 5.18
N TRP A 126 4.55 7.74 5.73
CA TRP A 126 3.29 7.96 6.44
C TRP A 126 2.45 8.94 5.65
N CYS A 127 1.30 8.50 5.17
CA CYS A 127 0.42 9.29 4.33
C CYS A 127 -1.04 9.00 4.67
N GLU A 128 -1.86 10.06 4.79
CA GLU A 128 -3.29 9.96 5.13
C GLU A 128 -3.59 9.11 6.37
N GLY A 129 -2.73 9.20 7.41
CA GLY A 129 -2.91 8.43 8.64
C GLY A 129 -2.52 6.95 8.54
N GLN A 130 -1.88 6.52 7.45
CA GLN A 130 -1.53 5.13 7.19
C GLN A 130 -0.06 4.95 6.81
N ARG A 131 0.49 3.81 7.23
CA ARG A 131 1.81 3.35 6.77
C ARG A 131 1.73 2.89 5.32
N ARG A 132 2.76 3.22 4.54
CA ARG A 132 2.93 2.77 3.16
C ARG A 132 4.26 2.06 2.96
N ASN A 133 4.43 1.40 1.80
CA ASN A 133 5.71 0.93 1.31
C ASN A 133 6.37 2.03 0.46
N PRO A 134 7.70 2.02 0.31
CA PRO A 134 8.69 1.06 0.81
C PRO A 134 9.05 1.24 2.29
N VAL A 135 9.67 0.21 2.89
CA VAL A 135 10.14 0.26 4.29
C VAL A 135 11.65 0.03 4.34
N ILE A 136 12.37 0.87 5.08
CA ILE A 136 13.78 0.67 5.43
C ILE A 136 13.87 0.03 6.80
N PHE A 137 14.63 -1.04 6.91
CA PHE A 137 15.02 -1.66 8.18
C PHE A 137 16.51 -1.48 8.40
N ALA A 138 16.88 -0.97 9.56
CA ALA A 138 18.27 -0.97 9.99
C ALA A 138 18.80 -2.40 10.12
N ARG A 139 20.11 -2.57 9.96
CA ARG A 139 20.78 -3.88 10.02
C ARG A 139 20.47 -4.65 11.30
N ARG A 140 20.28 -3.98 12.42
CA ARG A 140 19.96 -4.64 13.70
C ARG A 140 18.70 -5.49 13.66
N PHE A 141 17.75 -5.20 12.75
CA PHE A 141 16.50 -5.95 12.59
C PHE A 141 16.60 -7.11 11.59
N PHE A 142 17.76 -7.33 10.96
CA PHE A 142 17.91 -8.39 9.97
C PHE A 142 17.79 -9.80 10.58
N ALA A 143 18.15 -9.95 11.86
CA ALA A 143 17.96 -11.21 12.56
C ALA A 143 16.47 -11.56 12.71
N ASP A 144 15.66 -10.59 13.11
CA ASP A 144 14.21 -10.76 13.29
C ASP A 144 13.52 -11.00 11.95
N LEU A 145 13.89 -10.24 10.92
CA LEU A 145 13.38 -10.44 9.55
C LEU A 145 13.72 -11.84 8.99
N ARG A 146 14.87 -12.43 9.36
CA ARG A 146 15.23 -13.81 8.97
C ARG A 146 14.45 -14.88 9.73
N GLN A 147 13.81 -14.55 10.85
CA GLN A 147 12.96 -15.46 11.61
C GLN A 147 11.52 -15.53 11.09
N LEU A 148 11.12 -14.62 10.23
CA LEU A 148 9.78 -14.64 9.61
C LEU A 148 9.53 -15.97 8.87
N ARG A 149 8.30 -16.46 8.91
CA ARG A 149 7.88 -17.72 8.24
C ARG A 149 6.52 -17.55 7.57
N GLY A 150 6.35 -18.20 6.42
CA GLY A 150 5.07 -18.23 5.71
C GLY A 150 4.74 -16.89 5.04
N ASP A 151 3.46 -16.61 4.87
CA ASP A 151 2.98 -15.41 4.18
C ASP A 151 2.92 -14.20 5.13
N VAL A 152 4.06 -13.92 5.76
CA VAL A 152 4.24 -12.84 6.74
C VAL A 152 5.33 -11.90 6.24
N GLY A 153 5.01 -10.61 6.22
CA GLY A 153 5.93 -9.53 5.83
C GLY A 153 6.62 -8.86 7.03
N GLY A 154 7.37 -7.79 6.76
CA GLY A 154 8.07 -7.01 7.77
C GLY A 154 7.15 -6.27 8.78
N SER A 155 5.83 -6.30 8.59
CA SER A 155 4.87 -5.66 9.50
C SER A 155 4.93 -6.18 10.94
N VAL A 156 5.24 -7.45 11.12
CA VAL A 156 5.41 -8.04 12.46
C VAL A 156 6.62 -7.41 13.17
N VAL A 157 7.77 -7.33 12.49
CA VAL A 157 8.96 -6.70 13.06
C VAL A 157 8.73 -5.22 13.38
N ILE A 158 7.94 -4.50 12.57
CA ILE A 158 7.55 -3.11 12.86
C ILE A 158 6.70 -3.04 14.13
N ALA A 159 5.75 -3.96 14.31
CA ALA A 159 4.89 -3.99 15.50
C ALA A 159 5.67 -4.33 16.76
N ASP A 160 6.61 -5.29 16.68
CA ASP A 160 7.45 -5.72 17.81
C ASP A 160 8.47 -4.64 18.23
N HIS A 161 8.79 -3.69 17.33
CA HIS A 161 9.78 -2.62 17.55
C HIS A 161 9.18 -1.22 17.28
N SER A 162 7.97 -0.98 17.75
CA SER A 162 7.26 0.27 17.54
C SER A 162 8.00 1.52 18.05
N GLU A 163 8.84 1.36 19.06
CA GLU A 163 9.70 2.41 19.63
C GLU A 163 10.85 2.84 18.69
N ALA A 164 11.19 1.99 17.74
CA ALA A 164 12.27 2.24 16.78
C ALA A 164 11.80 2.80 15.44
N VAL A 165 10.52 3.11 15.34
CA VAL A 165 9.90 3.55 14.10
C VAL A 165 10.07 5.06 13.88
N VAL A 166 10.42 5.44 12.66
CA VAL A 166 10.48 6.83 12.18
C VAL A 166 9.54 6.95 10.96
N PRO A 167 8.29 7.39 11.15
CA PRO A 167 7.39 7.67 10.05
C PRO A 167 7.83 8.93 9.32
N VAL A 168 7.90 8.86 7.98
CA VAL A 168 8.24 10.00 7.12
C VAL A 168 6.96 10.50 6.46
N ALA A 169 6.52 11.70 6.82
CA ALA A 169 5.28 12.27 6.33
C ALA A 169 5.35 12.60 4.84
N PHE A 170 4.31 12.22 4.09
CA PHE A 170 4.07 12.59 2.70
C PHE A 170 2.65 13.10 2.55
N ASP A 171 2.47 14.18 1.78
CA ASP A 171 1.16 14.79 1.53
C ASP A 171 0.42 14.08 0.38
N ASP A 172 1.15 13.58 -0.63
CA ASP A 172 0.59 12.88 -1.78
C ASP A 172 0.72 11.36 -1.62
N PRO A 173 -0.39 10.61 -1.57
CA PRO A 173 -0.39 9.15 -1.50
C PRO A 173 -0.06 8.46 -2.84
N LYS A 174 -0.16 9.15 -3.97
CA LYS A 174 -0.03 8.57 -5.32
C LYS A 174 1.26 7.78 -5.54
N PRO A 175 2.45 8.22 -5.10
CA PRO A 175 3.69 7.45 -5.27
C PRO A 175 3.65 6.06 -4.61
N PHE A 176 2.78 5.87 -3.63
CA PHE A 176 2.70 4.67 -2.81
C PHE A 176 1.48 3.79 -3.14
N CYS A 177 0.79 4.06 -4.26
CA CYS A 177 -0.34 3.26 -4.69
C CYS A 177 0.10 1.95 -5.32
N ASP A 178 -0.45 0.83 -4.81
CA ASP A 178 -0.24 -0.50 -5.38
C ASP A 178 -1.19 -0.71 -6.57
N VAL A 179 -0.70 -1.38 -7.61
CA VAL A 179 -1.52 -1.91 -8.70
C VAL A 179 -1.90 -3.34 -8.38
N ASP A 180 -3.14 -3.61 -8.00
CA ASP A 180 -3.63 -4.95 -7.67
C ASP A 180 -4.48 -5.59 -8.77
N ARG A 181 -5.07 -4.79 -9.65
CA ARG A 181 -5.95 -5.22 -10.74
C ARG A 181 -5.67 -4.39 -11.99
N ARG A 182 -6.09 -4.90 -13.15
CA ARG A 182 -5.97 -4.17 -14.41
C ARG A 182 -6.71 -2.83 -14.38
N ALA A 183 -7.86 -2.78 -13.70
CA ALA A 183 -8.60 -1.55 -13.51
C ALA A 183 -7.81 -0.45 -12.76
N ASP A 184 -6.87 -0.82 -11.90
CA ASP A 184 -6.02 0.15 -11.21
C ASP A 184 -5.05 0.82 -12.19
N ILE A 185 -4.56 0.08 -13.20
CA ILE A 185 -3.75 0.63 -14.29
C ILE A 185 -4.55 1.67 -15.08
N ASP A 186 -5.79 1.33 -15.46
CA ASP A 186 -6.66 2.22 -16.23
C ASP A 186 -6.98 3.49 -15.43
N LEU A 187 -7.19 3.35 -14.11
CA LEU A 187 -7.42 4.48 -13.21
C LEU A 187 -6.19 5.39 -13.13
N LEU A 188 -4.99 4.83 -12.96
CA LEU A 188 -3.75 5.61 -12.90
C LEU A 188 -3.46 6.33 -14.22
N LEU A 189 -3.79 5.70 -15.36
CA LEU A 189 -3.61 6.31 -16.68
C LEU A 189 -4.63 7.44 -16.95
N SER A 190 -5.88 7.30 -16.47
CA SER A 190 -6.90 8.33 -16.64
C SER A 190 -6.58 9.63 -15.88
N HIS A 191 -6.01 9.53 -14.69
CA HIS A 191 -5.56 10.69 -13.92
C HIS A 191 -4.43 11.49 -14.59
N ASP A 192 -3.63 10.86 -15.47
CA ASP A 192 -2.55 11.55 -16.20
C ASP A 192 -3.08 12.38 -17.39
N MET A 193 -4.19 11.97 -17.99
CA MET A 193 -4.79 12.70 -19.10
C MET A 193 -5.32 14.07 -18.64
N ASP A 194 -5.71 14.18 -17.36
CA ASP A 194 -6.18 15.44 -16.77
C ASP A 194 -5.03 16.40 -16.36
N ALA A 195 -3.81 15.90 -16.17
CA ALA A 195 -2.67 16.75 -15.81
C ALA A 195 -2.05 17.52 -16.99
N GLY A 196 -2.39 17.17 -18.24
CA GLY A 196 -1.84 17.77 -19.46
C GLY A 196 -2.64 18.94 -20.04
N ALA A 197 -3.85 19.21 -19.57
CA ALA A 197 -4.68 20.31 -20.04
C ALA A 197 -4.70 21.42 -18.98
N GLY A 198 -3.86 22.44 -19.17
CA GLY A 198 -3.75 23.58 -18.25
C GLY A 198 -5.06 24.34 -18.08
N GLY A 199 -5.60 24.29 -16.88
CA GLY A 199 -6.74 25.05 -16.38
C GLY A 199 -7.29 24.35 -15.12
N PRO A 200 -7.83 25.06 -14.11
CA PRO A 200 -8.45 24.42 -12.97
C PRO A 200 -9.75 23.73 -13.43
N SER A 201 -9.66 22.56 -14.00
CA SER A 201 -10.78 21.65 -14.17
C SER A 201 -11.21 21.23 -12.77
N ALA A 202 -12.47 21.43 -12.41
CA ALA A 202 -13.04 20.91 -11.19
C ALA A 202 -12.71 19.42 -11.13
N ALA A 203 -11.87 19.01 -10.19
CA ALA A 203 -11.47 17.63 -9.99
C ALA A 203 -12.75 16.79 -9.96
N MET A 204 -12.89 15.85 -10.92
CA MET A 204 -14.05 14.97 -10.98
C MET A 204 -13.98 14.09 -9.73
N THR A 205 -14.80 14.42 -8.75
CA THR A 205 -14.86 13.71 -7.48
C THR A 205 -15.38 12.29 -7.71
N LEU A 206 -15.04 11.35 -6.84
CA LEU A 206 -15.57 9.99 -6.90
C LEU A 206 -17.10 9.99 -6.84
N ILE A 207 -17.68 10.88 -6.05
CA ILE A 207 -19.12 11.13 -5.95
C ILE A 207 -19.67 11.55 -7.31
N GLY A 208 -19.03 12.53 -7.99
CA GLY A 208 -19.41 12.98 -9.32
C GLY A 208 -19.25 11.91 -10.39
N ALA A 209 -18.12 11.19 -10.39
CA ALA A 209 -17.85 10.11 -11.33
C ALA A 209 -18.89 8.97 -11.25
N LEU A 210 -19.44 8.72 -10.06
CA LEU A 210 -20.43 7.69 -9.82
C LEU A 210 -21.88 8.22 -9.84
N GLY A 211 -22.10 9.52 -10.05
CA GLY A 211 -23.42 10.14 -10.05
C GLY A 211 -24.15 10.07 -8.72
N LEU A 212 -23.41 10.19 -7.61
CA LEU A 212 -23.91 9.96 -6.24
C LEU A 212 -24.29 11.26 -5.51
N GLU A 213 -24.30 12.41 -6.17
CA GLU A 213 -24.46 13.74 -5.57
C GLU A 213 -25.76 13.88 -4.75
N THR A 214 -26.80 13.19 -5.16
CA THR A 214 -28.12 13.22 -4.50
C THR A 214 -28.45 11.94 -3.75
N SER A 215 -27.53 10.97 -3.75
CA SER A 215 -27.76 9.66 -3.16
C SER A 215 -27.72 9.73 -1.63
N ARG A 216 -28.81 9.30 -0.99
CA ARG A 216 -28.90 9.22 0.48
C ARG A 216 -28.45 7.87 1.03
N VAL A 217 -28.51 6.83 0.22
CA VAL A 217 -28.09 5.46 0.56
C VAL A 217 -27.27 4.91 -0.59
N ILE A 218 -26.08 4.41 -0.28
CA ILE A 218 -25.16 3.80 -1.24
C ILE A 218 -24.85 2.38 -0.77
N SER A 219 -25.13 1.39 -1.62
CA SER A 219 -24.84 0.00 -1.33
C SER A 219 -23.67 -0.49 -2.19
N LEU A 220 -22.62 -0.99 -1.54
CA LEU A 220 -21.42 -1.50 -2.20
C LEU A 220 -21.46 -3.03 -2.25
N CYS A 221 -21.67 -3.58 -3.44
CA CYS A 221 -21.68 -5.02 -3.70
C CYS A 221 -20.41 -5.43 -4.48
N GLY A 222 -19.88 -6.61 -4.23
CA GLY A 222 -18.74 -7.14 -4.98
C GLY A 222 -17.84 -8.08 -4.17
N SER A 223 -16.87 -8.70 -4.83
CA SER A 223 -15.98 -9.71 -4.26
C SER A 223 -14.71 -9.16 -3.61
N GLY A 224 -14.45 -7.85 -3.70
CA GLY A 224 -13.25 -7.22 -3.09
C GLY A 224 -13.28 -5.70 -3.22
N GLY A 225 -12.38 -5.01 -2.52
CA GLY A 225 -12.21 -3.54 -2.59
C GLY A 225 -13.33 -2.70 -1.97
N LYS A 226 -14.37 -3.31 -1.39
CA LYS A 226 -15.52 -2.60 -0.82
C LYS A 226 -15.14 -1.68 0.33
N THR A 227 -14.29 -2.12 1.22
CA THR A 227 -13.82 -1.32 2.37
C THR A 227 -13.05 -0.09 1.90
N SER A 228 -12.14 -0.26 0.95
CA SER A 228 -11.36 0.84 0.36
C SER A 228 -12.25 1.86 -0.37
N LEU A 229 -13.23 1.38 -1.15
CA LEU A 229 -14.20 2.24 -1.82
C LEU A 229 -15.12 2.95 -0.83
N MET A 230 -15.57 2.27 0.22
CA MET A 230 -16.37 2.86 1.29
C MET A 230 -15.59 3.97 2.00
N ALA A 231 -14.31 3.72 2.34
CA ALA A 231 -13.45 4.71 2.97
C ALA A 231 -13.22 5.94 2.08
N ALA A 232 -13.01 5.75 0.77
CA ALA A 232 -12.85 6.84 -0.18
C ALA A 232 -14.13 7.70 -0.29
N LEU A 233 -15.31 7.08 -0.43
CA LEU A 233 -16.59 7.77 -0.46
C LEU A 233 -16.86 8.52 0.85
N VAL A 234 -16.57 7.90 2.00
CA VAL A 234 -16.76 8.55 3.31
C VAL A 234 -15.89 9.80 3.44
N ARG A 235 -14.61 9.75 3.02
CA ARG A 235 -13.73 10.93 3.04
C ARG A 235 -14.29 12.05 2.17
N GLU A 236 -14.76 11.74 0.98
CA GLU A 236 -15.27 12.73 0.04
C GLU A 236 -16.58 13.35 0.51
N PHE A 237 -17.52 12.54 1.01
CA PHE A 237 -18.77 13.05 1.59
C PHE A 237 -18.52 13.86 2.87
N ALA A 238 -17.58 13.44 3.73
CA ALA A 238 -17.23 14.16 4.95
C ALA A 238 -16.59 15.54 4.67
N ALA A 239 -15.92 15.68 3.53
CA ALA A 239 -15.39 16.97 3.08
C ALA A 239 -16.49 17.95 2.64
N ARG A 240 -17.68 17.49 2.34
CA ARG A 240 -18.85 18.33 2.04
C ARG A 240 -19.39 18.92 3.35
N ARG A 241 -19.54 20.23 3.40
CA ARG A 241 -20.00 20.93 4.62
C ARG A 241 -21.40 20.47 5.04
N GLY A 242 -21.51 19.98 6.27
CA GLY A 242 -22.80 19.68 6.90
C GLY A 242 -23.37 18.29 6.66
N GLU A 243 -22.71 17.44 5.87
CA GLU A 243 -23.18 16.05 5.67
C GLU A 243 -22.71 15.13 6.80
N ARG A 244 -23.64 14.34 7.35
CA ARG A 244 -23.37 13.27 8.31
C ARG A 244 -23.41 11.94 7.58
N ILE A 245 -22.41 11.10 7.81
CA ILE A 245 -22.25 9.83 7.11
C ILE A 245 -22.32 8.71 8.12
N LEU A 246 -23.20 7.75 7.87
CA LEU A 246 -23.26 6.49 8.56
C LEU A 246 -22.78 5.40 7.61
N ALA A 247 -21.62 4.83 7.87
CA ALA A 247 -21.12 3.65 7.19
C ALA A 247 -21.44 2.40 8.02
N THR A 248 -21.81 1.32 7.36
CA THR A 248 -22.02 0.02 8.01
C THR A 248 -21.58 -1.08 7.08
N THR A 249 -21.23 -2.23 7.64
CA THR A 249 -20.92 -3.43 6.87
C THR A 249 -21.95 -4.52 7.12
N THR A 250 -22.39 -5.17 6.05
CA THR A 250 -23.21 -6.39 6.11
C THR A 250 -22.34 -7.65 5.99
N THR A 251 -21.05 -7.50 5.78
CA THR A 251 -20.07 -8.58 5.67
C THR A 251 -19.00 -8.42 6.74
N LYS A 252 -18.25 -9.49 6.99
CA LYS A 252 -17.16 -9.47 7.98
C LYS A 252 -16.05 -8.52 7.52
N MET A 253 -15.67 -7.59 8.37
CA MET A 253 -14.61 -6.61 8.20
C MET A 253 -13.50 -6.93 9.20
N GLY A 254 -12.23 -6.81 8.82
CA GLY A 254 -11.10 -7.01 9.73
C GLY A 254 -11.07 -5.94 10.84
N THR A 255 -10.57 -6.28 12.01
CA THR A 255 -10.37 -5.29 13.09
C THR A 255 -9.28 -4.28 12.77
N ASP A 256 -8.35 -4.63 11.91
CA ASP A 256 -7.31 -3.78 11.33
C ASP A 256 -7.86 -2.77 10.29
N GLU A 257 -9.06 -3.01 9.77
CA GLU A 257 -9.77 -2.12 8.85
C GLU A 257 -10.63 -1.06 9.58
N VAL A 258 -10.65 -1.08 10.92
CA VAL A 258 -11.41 -0.10 11.75
C VAL A 258 -10.78 1.29 11.69
N ASP A 259 -9.47 1.37 11.47
CA ASP A 259 -8.74 2.63 11.34
C ASP A 259 -9.00 3.27 9.97
N GLY A 260 -10.14 3.96 9.89
CA GLY A 260 -10.63 4.64 8.68
C GLY A 260 -11.03 6.10 8.96
N PRO A 261 -11.61 6.79 7.97
CA PRO A 261 -12.06 8.18 8.10
C PRO A 261 -13.36 8.31 8.91
N TRP A 262 -13.59 7.44 9.88
CA TRP A 262 -14.80 7.34 10.68
C TRP A 262 -14.50 7.08 12.16
N HIS A 263 -15.46 7.35 13.04
CA HIS A 263 -15.45 6.85 14.41
C HIS A 263 -16.13 5.48 14.45
N ALA A 264 -15.43 4.46 14.91
CA ALA A 264 -15.98 3.13 15.09
C ALA A 264 -16.96 3.13 16.29
N CYS A 265 -18.17 2.61 16.09
CA CYS A 265 -19.21 2.56 17.07
C CYS A 265 -19.87 1.17 17.10
N CYS A 266 -19.77 0.48 18.24
CA CYS A 266 -20.54 -0.74 18.45
C CYS A 266 -21.95 -0.36 18.90
N ALA A 267 -22.96 -0.73 18.13
CA ALA A 267 -24.35 -0.50 18.44
C ALA A 267 -25.20 -1.68 17.96
N THR A 268 -26.05 -2.17 18.84
CA THR A 268 -26.93 -3.32 18.58
C THR A 268 -28.37 -2.91 18.24
N ASP A 269 -28.67 -1.62 18.35
CA ASP A 269 -30.00 -1.09 18.11
C ASP A 269 -30.01 0.32 17.52
N ALA A 270 -31.13 0.73 16.96
CA ALA A 270 -31.30 2.04 16.35
C ALA A 270 -31.14 3.22 17.34
N PRO A 271 -31.63 3.17 18.60
CA PRO A 271 -31.40 4.21 19.58
C PRO A 271 -29.94 4.43 19.90
N GLY A 272 -29.13 3.37 20.03
CA GLY A 272 -27.67 3.45 20.25
C GLY A 272 -26.94 4.12 19.09
N LEU A 273 -27.31 3.77 17.86
CA LEU A 273 -26.80 4.41 16.65
C LEU A 273 -27.14 5.90 16.57
N LEU A 274 -28.40 6.25 16.90
CA LEU A 274 -28.84 7.63 16.88
C LEU A 274 -28.10 8.47 17.91
N ALA A 275 -27.89 7.93 19.11
CA ALA A 275 -27.15 8.57 20.18
C ALA A 275 -25.66 8.79 19.80
N ALA A 276 -25.04 7.81 19.13
CA ALA A 276 -23.70 7.95 18.60
C ALA A 276 -23.63 9.01 17.49
N ALA A 277 -24.60 9.01 16.58
CA ALA A 277 -24.69 9.98 15.49
C ALA A 277 -24.91 11.43 15.97
N GLN A 278 -25.59 11.63 17.10
CA GLN A 278 -25.82 12.94 17.68
C GLN A 278 -24.55 13.54 18.31
N LYS A 279 -23.63 12.71 18.78
CA LYS A 279 -22.38 13.13 19.45
C LYS A 279 -21.23 13.42 18.48
N GLN A 280 -21.32 12.91 17.27
CA GLN A 280 -20.23 13.01 16.27
C GLN A 280 -20.61 13.96 15.14
N THR A 281 -19.65 14.76 14.74
CA THR A 281 -19.79 15.73 13.61
C THR A 281 -19.27 15.19 12.30
N SER A 282 -18.66 13.99 12.30
CA SER A 282 -18.03 13.34 11.15
C SER A 282 -18.70 11.98 10.85
N ALA A 283 -18.03 11.16 10.07
CA ALA A 283 -18.50 9.84 9.70
C ALA A 283 -18.43 8.84 10.86
N ILE A 284 -19.37 7.91 10.91
CA ILE A 284 -19.46 6.84 11.89
C ILE A 284 -19.45 5.49 11.16
N LEU A 285 -18.57 4.57 11.58
CA LEU A 285 -18.63 3.16 11.21
C LEU A 285 -19.39 2.39 12.31
N ALA A 286 -20.56 1.86 11.98
CA ALA A 286 -21.38 1.10 12.92
C ALA A 286 -21.23 -0.40 12.71
N TYR A 287 -21.11 -1.15 13.82
CA TYR A 287 -21.04 -2.60 13.83
C TYR A 287 -21.74 -3.16 15.07
N SER A 288 -22.20 -4.42 15.02
CA SER A 288 -23.01 -5.03 16.11
C SER A 288 -22.15 -5.73 17.16
N ALA A 289 -21.00 -6.32 16.79
CA ALA A 289 -20.13 -7.04 17.70
C ALA A 289 -18.72 -7.20 17.12
N VAL A 290 -17.77 -7.65 17.95
CA VAL A 290 -16.42 -8.03 17.55
C VAL A 290 -16.23 -9.53 17.77
N ASP A 291 -15.90 -10.27 16.72
CA ASP A 291 -15.42 -11.65 16.83
C ASP A 291 -13.92 -11.62 17.16
N THR A 292 -13.61 -11.67 18.45
CA THR A 292 -12.23 -11.57 18.95
C THR A 292 -11.36 -12.77 18.58
N GLN A 293 -11.97 -13.95 18.33
CA GLN A 293 -11.22 -15.14 17.92
C GLN A 293 -10.73 -15.03 16.47
N ARG A 294 -11.43 -14.30 15.64
CA ARG A 294 -11.14 -14.15 14.20
C ARG A 294 -10.67 -12.75 13.82
N GLY A 295 -10.57 -11.83 14.79
CA GLY A 295 -10.18 -10.45 14.53
C GLY A 295 -11.10 -9.74 13.53
N ARG A 296 -12.45 -9.86 13.68
CA ARG A 296 -13.40 -9.32 12.69
C ARG A 296 -14.56 -8.60 13.36
N LEU A 297 -15.02 -7.52 12.72
CA LEU A 297 -16.27 -6.85 13.04
C LEU A 297 -17.46 -7.60 12.42
N LEU A 298 -18.55 -7.68 13.17
CA LEU A 298 -19.83 -8.17 12.66
C LEU A 298 -20.70 -6.96 12.32
N GLY A 299 -21.26 -6.95 11.11
CA GLY A 299 -22.17 -5.89 10.66
C GLY A 299 -23.48 -5.82 11.45
N LEU A 300 -24.22 -4.74 11.22
CA LEU A 300 -25.56 -4.55 11.77
C LEU A 300 -26.57 -5.48 11.10
#